data_6f51fd047f1442ec6070b6c95b0cc325
#
_entry.id   6f51fd047f1442ec6070b6c95b0cc325
#
_cell.length_a   1.000
_cell.length_b   1.000
_cell.length_c   1.000
_cell.angle_alpha   90.00
_cell.angle_beta   90.00
_cell.angle_gamma   90.00
#
_symmetry.space_group_name_H-M   'P 1'
#
loop_
_entity.id
_entity.type
_entity.pdbx_description
1 polymer ?
#
loop_
_entity_poly.entity_id
_entity_poly.type
_entity_poly.pdbx_seq_one_letter_code
_entity_poly.pdbx_strand_id
1 'polypeptide(L)'
;LPKLKKRSLKVQRTKYIHDEHDIDDAITQLRKAHATIATVEEGALEGDYLIGTLQKLDESGVPIIGKKYENQYLCVGNGSFTEDQKDKLIGLKPDDSTRLTLPVNQEGENAEYELKVNNIEREVLPEVDEDFLKLVNPDLKSIEELTADVEQKIESNFADRSKTAFERDLSDALIDLANPSFAPSMVDYYLTNMVEDVKKQNKGEPLDE
;
A
#
# COMPACT_ATOMS: atom_id res chain seq x y z
N LEU A 1 33.57 -18.45 24.58
CA LEU A 1 33.27 -17.66 23.37
C LEU A 1 34.24 -18.09 22.28
N PRO A 2 33.76 -18.44 21.07
CA PRO A 2 34.60 -18.78 19.94
C PRO A 2 35.51 -17.59 19.58
N LYS A 3 36.79 -17.87 19.30
CA LYS A 3 37.72 -16.84 18.83
C LYS A 3 37.41 -16.53 17.36
N LEU A 4 36.68 -15.45 17.10
CA LEU A 4 36.38 -14.99 15.78
C LEU A 4 37.65 -14.51 15.05
N LYS A 5 37.96 -15.12 13.89
CA LYS A 5 39.05 -14.65 13.03
C LYS A 5 38.53 -13.50 12.16
N LYS A 6 38.97 -12.28 12.42
CA LYS A 6 38.54 -11.05 11.73
C LYS A 6 38.59 -11.10 10.19
N ARG A 7 39.34 -12.03 9.59
CA ARG A 7 39.53 -12.15 8.12
C ARG A 7 38.51 -13.07 7.43
N SER A 8 37.65 -13.76 8.17
CA SER A 8 36.73 -14.75 7.62
C SER A 8 35.33 -14.21 7.32
N LEU A 9 35.03 -12.99 7.75
CA LEU A 9 33.73 -12.37 7.52
C LEU A 9 33.76 -11.57 6.20
N LYS A 10 32.86 -11.90 5.27
CA LYS A 10 32.66 -11.17 4.02
C LYS A 10 31.17 -10.80 3.95
N VAL A 11 30.88 -9.52 4.12
CA VAL A 11 29.51 -8.97 3.98
C VAL A 11 29.53 -7.95 2.85
N GLN A 12 28.58 -8.03 1.95
CA GLN A 12 28.43 -7.07 0.86
C GLN A 12 27.51 -5.94 1.32
N ARG A 13 27.87 -4.71 0.99
CA ARG A 13 27.00 -3.55 1.21
C ARG A 13 26.27 -3.22 -0.08
N THR A 14 24.97 -3.36 -0.08
CA THR A 14 24.10 -2.95 -1.20
C THR A 14 24.04 -1.43 -1.22
N LYS A 15 24.35 -0.81 -2.35
CA LYS A 15 24.16 0.62 -2.59
C LYS A 15 22.91 0.78 -3.45
N TYR A 16 21.91 1.48 -2.92
CA TYR A 16 20.75 1.91 -3.69
C TYR A 16 21.11 3.20 -4.44
N ILE A 17 20.64 3.30 -5.67
CA ILE A 17 20.85 4.47 -6.53
C ILE A 17 19.48 4.85 -7.04
N HIS A 18 19.12 6.11 -6.95
CA HIS A 18 17.90 6.67 -7.53
C HIS A 18 18.16 7.15 -8.97
N ASP A 19 17.12 7.28 -9.75
CA ASP A 19 17.11 7.92 -11.04
C ASP A 19 16.06 9.05 -11.08
N GLU A 20 15.93 9.72 -12.23
CA GLU A 20 14.96 10.80 -12.41
C GLU A 20 13.52 10.33 -12.20
N HIS A 21 13.22 9.08 -12.52
CA HIS A 21 11.89 8.50 -12.35
C HIS A 21 11.50 8.38 -10.89
N ASP A 22 12.42 8.01 -10.00
CA ASP A 22 12.19 7.96 -8.55
C ASP A 22 11.79 9.34 -7.99
N ILE A 23 12.37 10.41 -8.53
CA ILE A 23 12.07 11.79 -8.13
C ILE A 23 10.67 12.19 -8.62
N ASP A 24 10.34 11.91 -9.88
CA ASP A 24 9.02 12.20 -10.46
C ASP A 24 7.92 11.44 -9.74
N ASP A 25 8.17 10.18 -9.42
CA ASP A 25 7.25 9.34 -8.62
C ASP A 25 7.04 9.91 -7.21
N ALA A 26 8.11 10.36 -6.55
CA ALA A 26 8.01 10.96 -5.23
C ALA A 26 7.21 12.28 -5.26
N ILE A 27 7.43 13.13 -6.25
CA ILE A 27 6.64 14.35 -6.45
C ILE A 27 5.18 14.01 -6.74
N THR A 28 4.92 12.99 -7.55
CA THR A 28 3.57 12.50 -7.83
C THR A 28 2.89 11.98 -6.56
N GLN A 29 3.59 11.26 -5.69
CA GLN A 29 3.05 10.84 -4.40
C GLN A 29 2.76 12.03 -3.47
N LEU A 30 3.61 13.05 -3.46
CA LEU A 30 3.33 14.29 -2.72
C LEU A 30 2.07 14.99 -3.24
N ARG A 31 1.89 15.06 -4.55
CA ARG A 31 0.67 15.62 -5.17
C ARG A 31 -0.56 14.81 -4.79
N LYS A 32 -0.47 13.47 -4.79
CA LYS A 32 -1.56 12.59 -4.35
C LYS A 32 -1.92 12.78 -2.87
N ALA A 33 -0.92 12.97 -2.01
CA ALA A 33 -1.16 13.24 -0.59
C ALA A 33 -1.91 14.56 -0.32
N HIS A 34 -1.85 15.49 -1.28
CA HIS A 34 -2.53 16.79 -1.23
C HIS A 34 -3.63 16.93 -2.29
N ALA A 35 -4.06 15.81 -2.89
CA ALA A 35 -5.14 15.80 -3.85
C ALA A 35 -6.45 16.25 -3.22
N THR A 36 -7.26 16.96 -4.00
CA THR A 36 -8.63 17.28 -3.64
C THR A 36 -9.58 16.33 -4.34
N ILE A 37 -10.69 16.02 -3.69
CA ILE A 37 -11.71 15.15 -4.26
C ILE A 37 -12.77 16.04 -4.92
N ALA A 38 -12.97 15.86 -6.21
CA ALA A 38 -14.03 16.53 -6.96
C ALA A 38 -15.10 15.52 -7.39
N THR A 39 -16.35 15.88 -7.20
CA THR A 39 -17.47 15.15 -7.79
C THR A 39 -17.54 15.46 -9.28
N VAL A 40 -17.64 14.45 -10.12
CA VAL A 40 -17.76 14.57 -11.58
C VAL A 40 -19.05 13.96 -12.10
N GLU A 41 -19.68 14.65 -13.04
CA GLU A 41 -20.88 14.18 -13.75
C GLU A 41 -20.53 13.53 -15.10
N GLU A 42 -19.27 13.64 -15.49
CA GLU A 42 -18.74 13.03 -16.70
C GLU A 42 -18.54 11.52 -16.49
N GLY A 43 -18.28 10.79 -17.58
CA GLY A 43 -17.99 9.36 -17.46
C GLY A 43 -16.75 9.07 -16.63
N ALA A 44 -16.82 8.00 -15.87
CA ALA A 44 -15.73 7.52 -15.03
C ALA A 44 -14.45 7.23 -15.84
N LEU A 45 -13.32 7.62 -15.32
CA LEU A 45 -12.00 7.33 -15.86
C LEU A 45 -11.24 6.37 -14.95
N GLU A 46 -10.11 5.86 -15.43
CA GLU A 46 -9.20 5.08 -14.61
C GLU A 46 -8.66 5.93 -13.45
N GLY A 47 -8.71 5.39 -12.25
CA GLY A 47 -8.35 6.08 -10.99
C GLY A 47 -9.50 6.77 -10.29
N ASP A 48 -10.68 6.90 -10.93
CA ASP A 48 -11.86 7.47 -10.27
C ASP A 48 -12.47 6.49 -9.25
N TYR A 49 -13.17 7.03 -8.28
CA TYR A 49 -13.94 6.29 -7.30
C TYR A 49 -15.43 6.36 -7.66
N LEU A 50 -16.01 5.20 -7.97
CA LEU A 50 -17.45 5.04 -8.13
C LEU A 50 -18.08 4.78 -6.78
N ILE A 51 -18.95 5.67 -6.35
CA ILE A 51 -19.76 5.48 -5.16
C ILE A 51 -21.13 4.99 -5.60
N GLY A 52 -21.47 3.81 -5.15
CA GLY A 52 -22.70 3.20 -5.64
C GLY A 52 -23.32 2.19 -4.69
N THR A 53 -24.37 1.61 -5.17
CA THR A 53 -25.10 0.56 -4.50
C THR A 53 -24.85 -0.76 -5.22
N LEU A 54 -24.33 -1.75 -4.50
CA LEU A 54 -24.16 -3.11 -4.98
C LEU A 54 -25.33 -3.98 -4.53
N GLN A 55 -26.04 -4.56 -5.48
CA GLN A 55 -27.11 -5.53 -5.24
C GLN A 55 -26.66 -6.91 -5.70
N LYS A 56 -26.55 -7.88 -4.77
CA LYS A 56 -26.19 -9.25 -5.13
C LYS A 56 -27.30 -9.90 -5.96
N LEU A 57 -26.91 -10.59 -7.02
CA LEU A 57 -27.79 -11.34 -7.90
C LEU A 57 -27.67 -12.84 -7.62
N ASP A 58 -28.75 -13.58 -7.93
CA ASP A 58 -28.72 -15.05 -7.97
C ASP A 58 -28.21 -15.56 -9.34
N GLU A 59 -28.12 -16.87 -9.50
CA GLU A 59 -27.68 -17.53 -10.74
C GLU A 59 -28.56 -17.21 -11.95
N SER A 60 -29.78 -16.72 -11.73
CA SER A 60 -30.73 -16.29 -12.77
C SER A 60 -30.64 -14.78 -13.06
N GLY A 61 -29.77 -14.06 -12.37
CA GLY A 61 -29.60 -12.61 -12.49
C GLY A 61 -30.68 -11.80 -11.77
N VAL A 62 -31.41 -12.41 -10.82
CA VAL A 62 -32.48 -11.76 -10.04
C VAL A 62 -31.90 -11.22 -8.72
N PRO A 63 -32.25 -10.00 -8.30
CA PRO A 63 -31.80 -9.41 -7.03
C PRO A 63 -32.19 -10.23 -5.80
N ILE A 64 -31.20 -10.59 -4.98
CA ILE A 64 -31.43 -11.30 -3.72
C ILE A 64 -31.86 -10.28 -2.68
N ILE A 65 -33.06 -10.48 -2.10
CA ILE A 65 -33.59 -9.59 -1.05
C ILE A 65 -32.69 -9.60 0.17
N GLY A 66 -32.37 -8.41 0.69
CA GLY A 66 -31.53 -8.21 1.89
C GLY A 66 -30.02 -8.31 1.63
N LYS A 67 -29.59 -8.49 0.36
CA LYS A 67 -28.18 -8.48 -0.05
C LYS A 67 -27.87 -7.23 -0.88
N LYS A 68 -28.21 -6.06 -0.32
CA LYS A 68 -27.95 -4.75 -0.88
C LYS A 68 -26.93 -4.04 -0.02
N TYR A 69 -25.87 -3.51 -0.62
CA TYR A 69 -24.79 -2.79 0.02
C TYR A 69 -24.74 -1.38 -0.53
N GLU A 70 -25.10 -0.42 0.28
CA GLU A 70 -25.16 0.99 -0.09
C GLU A 70 -23.82 1.68 0.18
N ASN A 71 -23.55 2.76 -0.54
CA ASN A 71 -22.35 3.60 -0.38
C ASN A 71 -21.03 2.80 -0.46
N GLN A 72 -20.96 1.88 -1.42
CA GLN A 72 -19.73 1.16 -1.70
C GLN A 72 -18.81 2.00 -2.57
N TYR A 73 -17.53 2.01 -2.22
CA TYR A 73 -16.47 2.70 -2.95
C TYR A 73 -15.73 1.70 -3.83
N LEU A 74 -15.73 1.94 -5.13
CA LEU A 74 -15.09 1.10 -6.14
C LEU A 74 -14.10 1.95 -6.93
N CYS A 75 -12.80 1.72 -6.76
CA CYS A 75 -11.78 2.41 -7.54
C CYS A 75 -11.63 1.75 -8.91
N VAL A 76 -11.81 2.52 -9.97
CA VAL A 76 -11.66 2.06 -11.35
C VAL A 76 -10.17 1.80 -11.65
N GLY A 77 -9.83 0.55 -11.97
CA GLY A 77 -8.44 0.18 -12.30
C GLY A 77 -7.58 -0.24 -11.10
N ASN A 78 -8.13 -0.28 -9.89
CA ASN A 78 -7.41 -0.88 -8.77
C ASN A 78 -7.52 -2.42 -8.88
N GLY A 79 -6.38 -3.12 -8.86
CA GLY A 79 -6.14 -4.54 -9.13
C GLY A 79 -7.11 -5.63 -8.64
N SER A 80 -8.24 -5.23 -8.03
CA SER A 80 -9.34 -6.11 -7.64
C SER A 80 -10.28 -6.48 -8.79
N PHE A 81 -10.16 -5.80 -9.93
CA PHE A 81 -11.00 -6.00 -11.11
C PHE A 81 -10.19 -6.59 -12.26
N THR A 82 -10.80 -7.50 -13.01
CA THR A 82 -10.25 -7.97 -14.29
C THR A 82 -10.35 -6.86 -15.34
N GLU A 83 -9.54 -6.94 -16.41
CA GLU A 83 -9.58 -5.96 -17.52
C GLU A 83 -11.00 -5.79 -18.10
N ASP A 84 -11.72 -6.90 -18.31
CA ASP A 84 -13.11 -6.87 -18.81
C ASP A 84 -14.08 -6.13 -17.87
N GLN A 85 -13.81 -6.16 -16.56
CA GLN A 85 -14.62 -5.46 -15.56
C GLN A 85 -14.26 -3.99 -15.49
N LYS A 86 -12.97 -3.66 -15.64
CA LYS A 86 -12.47 -2.30 -15.74
C LYS A 86 -13.12 -1.57 -16.93
N ASP A 87 -13.15 -2.22 -18.09
CA ASP A 87 -13.78 -1.66 -19.30
C ASP A 87 -15.28 -1.37 -19.11
N LYS A 88 -15.98 -2.17 -18.30
CA LYS A 88 -17.39 -1.92 -17.95
C LYS A 88 -17.58 -0.75 -16.98
N LEU A 89 -16.57 -0.40 -16.20
CA LEU A 89 -16.63 0.70 -15.24
C LEU A 89 -16.25 2.04 -15.87
N ILE A 90 -15.35 2.00 -16.86
CA ILE A 90 -14.94 3.21 -17.59
C ILE A 90 -16.13 3.76 -18.39
N GLY A 91 -16.34 5.06 -18.29
CA GLY A 91 -17.40 5.78 -19.01
C GLY A 91 -18.76 5.76 -18.34
N LEU A 92 -18.95 5.01 -17.23
CA LEU A 92 -20.19 5.07 -16.45
C LEU A 92 -20.40 6.47 -15.89
N LYS A 93 -21.65 6.88 -15.88
CA LYS A 93 -22.10 8.18 -15.31
C LYS A 93 -22.92 7.95 -14.04
N PRO A 94 -23.14 8.99 -13.24
CA PRO A 94 -24.14 8.92 -12.18
C PRO A 94 -25.48 8.43 -12.71
N ASP A 95 -26.14 7.58 -11.92
CA ASP A 95 -27.38 6.83 -12.22
C ASP A 95 -27.25 5.66 -13.22
N ASP A 96 -26.11 5.45 -13.85
CA ASP A 96 -25.87 4.26 -14.67
C ASP A 96 -25.79 3.00 -13.79
N SER A 97 -26.13 1.86 -14.42
CA SER A 97 -26.01 0.55 -13.78
C SER A 97 -25.22 -0.42 -14.66
N THR A 98 -24.41 -1.24 -14.04
CA THR A 98 -23.65 -2.31 -14.71
C THR A 98 -23.59 -3.56 -13.85
N ARG A 99 -23.30 -4.71 -14.49
CA ARG A 99 -23.10 -5.98 -13.77
C ARG A 99 -21.62 -6.30 -13.63
N LEU A 100 -21.25 -6.65 -12.41
CA LEU A 100 -19.89 -6.98 -12.02
C LEU A 100 -19.85 -8.33 -11.34
N THR A 101 -18.76 -9.05 -11.54
CA THR A 101 -18.48 -10.29 -10.83
C THR A 101 -17.41 -9.97 -9.78
N LEU A 102 -17.75 -10.08 -8.51
CA LEU A 102 -16.84 -9.77 -7.39
C LEU A 102 -16.54 -11.01 -6.57
N PRO A 103 -15.33 -11.16 -6.02
CA PRO A 103 -15.02 -12.23 -5.09
C PRO A 103 -15.79 -12.03 -3.78
N VAL A 104 -16.38 -13.10 -3.27
CA VAL A 104 -17.16 -13.10 -2.03
C VAL A 104 -16.27 -13.42 -0.83
N ASN A 105 -15.24 -14.25 -1.02
CA ASN A 105 -14.31 -14.70 0.01
C ASN A 105 -12.90 -14.89 -0.54
N GLN A 106 -11.95 -15.12 0.35
CA GLN A 106 -10.56 -15.39 -0.01
C GLN A 106 -10.35 -16.75 -0.74
N GLU A 107 -11.36 -17.60 -0.74
CA GLU A 107 -11.33 -18.93 -1.39
C GLU A 107 -11.68 -18.86 -2.90
N GLY A 108 -11.94 -17.64 -3.43
CA GLY A 108 -12.13 -17.42 -4.87
C GLY A 108 -13.57 -17.67 -5.38
N GLU A 109 -14.54 -17.80 -4.48
CA GLU A 109 -15.94 -17.82 -4.91
C GLU A 109 -16.35 -16.44 -5.43
N ASN A 110 -16.86 -16.41 -6.63
CA ASN A 110 -17.34 -15.21 -7.29
C ASN A 110 -18.87 -15.13 -7.22
N ALA A 111 -19.41 -13.92 -7.07
CA ALA A 111 -20.83 -13.66 -7.17
C ALA A 111 -21.09 -12.49 -8.12
N GLU A 112 -22.24 -12.53 -8.79
CA GLU A 112 -22.69 -11.43 -9.62
C GLU A 112 -23.37 -10.36 -8.77
N TYR A 113 -23.03 -9.11 -9.09
CA TYR A 113 -23.62 -7.92 -8.49
C TYR A 113 -24.06 -6.95 -9.57
N GLU A 114 -25.19 -6.30 -9.35
CA GLU A 114 -25.57 -5.10 -10.08
C GLU A 114 -25.06 -3.89 -9.30
N LEU A 115 -24.18 -3.12 -9.93
CA LEU A 115 -23.73 -1.81 -9.42
C LEU A 115 -24.64 -0.74 -10.01
N LYS A 116 -25.27 0.06 -9.16
CA LYS A 116 -25.86 1.33 -9.51
C LYS A 116 -24.96 2.45 -9.01
N VAL A 117 -24.45 3.26 -9.93
CA VAL A 117 -23.57 4.40 -9.62
C VAL A 117 -24.43 5.54 -9.07
N ASN A 118 -24.12 6.02 -7.86
CA ASN A 118 -24.78 7.17 -7.28
C ASN A 118 -23.98 8.45 -7.52
N ASN A 119 -22.65 8.36 -7.41
CA ASN A 119 -21.73 9.47 -7.53
C ASN A 119 -20.38 9.00 -8.07
N ILE A 120 -19.62 9.90 -8.67
CA ILE A 120 -18.26 9.66 -9.13
C ILE A 120 -17.36 10.72 -8.49
N GLU A 121 -16.32 10.25 -7.82
CA GLU A 121 -15.31 11.09 -7.21
C GLU A 121 -13.98 10.90 -7.93
N ARG A 122 -13.34 12.01 -8.26
CA ARG A 122 -12.04 12.05 -8.93
C ARG A 122 -11.04 12.76 -8.06
N GLU A 123 -9.86 12.15 -7.90
CA GLU A 123 -8.72 12.82 -7.29
C GLU A 123 -8.15 13.85 -8.27
N VAL A 124 -8.26 15.11 -7.91
CA VAL A 124 -7.64 16.21 -8.66
C VAL A 124 -6.30 16.52 -8.01
N LEU A 125 -5.24 16.16 -8.71
CA LEU A 125 -3.88 16.44 -8.26
C LEU A 125 -3.58 17.92 -8.39
N PRO A 126 -3.08 18.60 -7.34
CA PRO A 126 -2.68 20.00 -7.43
C PRO A 126 -1.56 20.17 -8.46
N GLU A 127 -1.54 21.30 -9.15
CA GLU A 127 -0.38 21.69 -9.96
C GLU A 127 0.80 22.01 -9.04
N VAL A 128 2.03 21.79 -9.55
CA VAL A 128 3.25 22.13 -8.80
C VAL A 128 3.53 23.61 -8.96
N ASP A 129 2.80 24.43 -8.21
CA ASP A 129 2.89 25.89 -8.19
C ASP A 129 3.36 26.41 -6.82
N GLU A 130 3.43 27.73 -6.67
CA GLU A 130 3.85 28.36 -5.41
C GLU A 130 2.94 27.98 -4.21
N ASP A 131 1.66 27.76 -4.44
CA ASP A 131 0.71 27.40 -3.38
C ASP A 131 0.93 25.95 -2.95
N PHE A 132 1.18 25.06 -3.90
CA PHE A 132 1.57 23.68 -3.60
C PHE A 132 2.91 23.60 -2.84
N LEU A 133 3.91 24.39 -3.25
CA LEU A 133 5.20 24.46 -2.55
C LEU A 133 5.02 24.84 -1.09
N LYS A 134 4.22 25.88 -0.80
CA LYS A 134 3.91 26.32 0.57
C LYS A 134 3.15 25.26 1.37
N LEU A 135 2.32 24.48 0.70
CA LEU A 135 1.55 23.40 1.33
C LEU A 135 2.44 22.23 1.74
N VAL A 136 3.44 21.88 0.92
CA VAL A 136 4.40 20.82 1.20
C VAL A 136 5.43 21.27 2.24
N ASN A 137 6.02 22.44 2.04
CA ASN A 137 6.99 23.04 2.96
C ASN A 137 7.03 24.56 2.74
N PRO A 138 6.65 25.37 3.75
CA PRO A 138 6.62 26.83 3.65
C PRO A 138 7.97 27.49 3.33
N ASP A 139 9.07 26.79 3.54
CA ASP A 139 10.43 27.30 3.29
C ASP A 139 10.85 27.18 1.82
N LEU A 140 10.14 26.36 1.02
CA LEU A 140 10.42 26.19 -0.41
C LEU A 140 9.93 27.39 -1.24
N LYS A 141 10.78 27.82 -2.16
CA LYS A 141 10.51 29.01 -2.99
C LYS A 141 10.43 28.69 -4.48
N SER A 142 10.91 27.52 -4.89
CA SER A 142 10.90 27.13 -6.30
C SER A 142 10.73 25.60 -6.46
N ILE A 143 10.39 25.19 -7.68
CA ILE A 143 10.27 23.78 -8.05
C ILE A 143 11.63 23.09 -7.97
N GLU A 144 12.70 23.81 -8.32
CA GLU A 144 14.07 23.28 -8.23
C GLU A 144 14.45 22.97 -6.77
N GLU A 145 14.03 23.84 -5.82
CA GLU A 145 14.25 23.60 -4.40
C GLU A 145 13.44 22.38 -3.89
N LEU A 146 12.20 22.20 -4.36
CA LEU A 146 11.40 21.02 -4.07
C LEU A 146 12.07 19.75 -4.62
N THR A 147 12.53 19.79 -5.87
CA THR A 147 13.22 18.64 -6.49
C THR A 147 14.47 18.28 -5.71
N ALA A 148 15.28 19.27 -5.33
CA ALA A 148 16.49 19.04 -4.53
C ALA A 148 16.18 18.49 -3.11
N ASP A 149 15.13 18.95 -2.47
CA ASP A 149 14.67 18.44 -1.16
C ASP A 149 14.19 16.99 -1.24
N VAL A 150 13.43 16.66 -2.29
CA VAL A 150 12.97 15.30 -2.58
C VAL A 150 14.15 14.39 -2.87
N GLU A 151 15.09 14.79 -3.72
CA GLU A 151 16.31 14.06 -4.03
C GLU A 151 17.12 13.75 -2.76
N GLN A 152 17.35 14.76 -1.93
CA GLN A 152 18.05 14.59 -0.66
C GLN A 152 17.34 13.61 0.30
N LYS A 153 16.01 13.64 0.34
CA LYS A 153 15.21 12.72 1.15
C LYS A 153 15.31 11.29 0.63
N ILE A 154 15.28 11.09 -0.70
CA ILE A 154 15.46 9.77 -1.33
C ILE A 154 16.86 9.23 -1.02
N GLU A 155 17.91 10.05 -1.21
CA GLU A 155 19.28 9.67 -0.91
C GLU A 155 19.46 9.26 0.57
N SER A 156 18.93 10.06 1.50
CA SER A 156 18.97 9.76 2.93
C SER A 156 18.25 8.44 3.24
N ASN A 157 17.05 8.22 2.67
CA ASN A 157 16.31 6.98 2.86
C ASN A 157 17.07 5.77 2.30
N PHE A 158 17.67 5.89 1.13
CA PHE A 158 18.49 4.84 0.52
C PHE A 158 19.77 4.55 1.33
N ALA A 159 20.40 5.58 1.89
CA ALA A 159 21.54 5.42 2.77
C ALA A 159 21.16 4.66 4.07
N ASP A 160 20.03 5.00 4.67
CA ASP A 160 19.52 4.33 5.88
C ASP A 160 19.09 2.89 5.58
N ARG A 161 18.41 2.63 4.46
CA ARG A 161 18.08 1.27 4.02
C ARG A 161 19.31 0.44 3.77
N SER A 162 20.33 1.00 3.08
CA SER A 162 21.60 0.35 2.83
C SER A 162 22.34 0.03 4.14
N LYS A 163 22.30 0.94 5.11
CA LYS A 163 22.90 0.76 6.44
C LYS A 163 22.19 -0.35 7.20
N THR A 164 20.85 -0.29 7.28
CA THR A 164 20.04 -1.29 8.00
C THR A 164 20.20 -2.68 7.40
N ALA A 165 20.19 -2.80 6.07
CA ALA A 165 20.42 -4.06 5.38
C ALA A 165 21.82 -4.61 5.70
N PHE A 166 22.85 -3.76 5.63
CA PHE A 166 24.21 -4.15 5.95
C PHE A 166 24.38 -4.59 7.40
N GLU A 167 23.78 -3.87 8.36
CA GLU A 167 23.83 -4.22 9.79
C GLU A 167 23.13 -5.56 10.07
N ARG A 168 22.00 -5.84 9.38
CA ARG A 168 21.34 -7.14 9.45
C ARG A 168 22.22 -8.26 8.89
N ASP A 169 22.72 -8.11 7.66
CA ASP A 169 23.54 -9.11 7.00
C ASP A 169 24.86 -9.36 7.75
N LEU A 170 25.42 -8.30 8.38
CA LEU A 170 26.57 -8.42 9.27
C LEU A 170 26.25 -9.22 10.53
N SER A 171 25.09 -8.96 11.14
CA SER A 171 24.63 -9.69 12.32
C SER A 171 24.40 -11.16 12.01
N ASP A 172 23.75 -11.47 10.90
CA ASP A 172 23.48 -12.83 10.46
C ASP A 172 24.81 -13.57 10.17
N ALA A 173 25.73 -12.94 9.46
CA ALA A 173 27.04 -13.51 9.19
C ALA A 173 27.89 -13.73 10.46
N LEU A 174 27.73 -12.87 11.49
CA LEU A 174 28.39 -13.05 12.80
C LEU A 174 27.76 -14.20 13.57
N ILE A 175 26.43 -14.35 13.56
CA ILE A 175 25.71 -15.45 14.19
C ILE A 175 26.12 -16.78 13.54
N ASP A 176 26.14 -16.85 12.23
CA ASP A 176 26.56 -18.04 11.47
C ASP A 176 28.00 -18.43 11.78
N LEU A 177 28.91 -17.44 11.82
CA LEU A 177 30.31 -17.66 12.13
C LEU A 177 30.52 -18.11 13.59
N ALA A 178 29.75 -17.53 14.51
CA ALA A 178 29.82 -17.87 15.93
C ALA A 178 29.15 -19.21 16.23
N ASN A 179 28.18 -19.61 15.40
CA ASN A 179 27.37 -20.82 15.57
C ASN A 179 27.02 -21.08 17.06
N PRO A 180 26.34 -20.14 17.74
CA PRO A 180 26.08 -20.23 19.17
C PRO A 180 25.15 -21.41 19.46
N SER A 181 25.53 -22.21 20.45
CA SER A 181 24.68 -23.27 20.97
C SER A 181 23.91 -22.76 22.19
N PHE A 182 22.60 -22.87 22.19
CA PHE A 182 21.72 -22.49 23.29
C PHE A 182 21.13 -23.73 23.94
N ALA A 183 20.99 -23.70 25.28
CA ALA A 183 20.24 -24.74 25.98
C ALA A 183 18.75 -24.67 25.58
N PRO A 184 18.08 -25.80 25.31
CA PRO A 184 16.65 -25.81 24.95
C PRO A 184 15.78 -25.04 25.94
N SER A 185 16.05 -25.16 27.23
CA SER A 185 15.33 -24.41 28.27
C SER A 185 15.45 -22.89 28.18
N MET A 186 16.57 -22.37 27.64
CA MET A 186 16.70 -20.92 27.38
C MET A 186 15.83 -20.49 26.20
N VAL A 187 15.75 -21.31 25.17
CA VAL A 187 14.91 -21.04 23.99
C VAL A 187 13.44 -21.02 24.41
N ASP A 188 13.00 -22.03 25.14
CA ASP A 188 11.63 -22.13 25.65
C ASP A 188 11.25 -20.95 26.55
N TYR A 189 12.16 -20.54 27.43
CA TYR A 189 11.96 -19.38 28.28
C TYR A 189 11.79 -18.08 27.47
N TYR A 190 12.66 -17.88 26.47
CA TYR A 190 12.60 -16.69 25.60
C TYR A 190 11.32 -16.67 24.77
N LEU A 191 10.93 -17.79 24.15
CA LEU A 191 9.71 -17.91 23.38
C LEU A 191 8.48 -17.64 24.24
N THR A 192 8.44 -18.19 25.46
CA THR A 192 7.32 -17.96 26.39
C THR A 192 7.19 -16.47 26.73
N ASN A 193 8.29 -15.80 27.03
CA ASN A 193 8.27 -14.36 27.33
C ASN A 193 7.85 -13.53 26.11
N MET A 194 8.33 -13.85 24.90
CA MET A 194 7.92 -13.17 23.68
C MET A 194 6.41 -13.31 23.42
N VAL A 195 5.87 -14.51 23.58
CA VAL A 195 4.43 -14.76 23.43
C VAL A 195 3.62 -13.98 24.47
N GLU A 196 4.10 -13.93 25.73
CA GLU A 196 3.45 -13.14 26.77
C GLU A 196 3.46 -11.63 26.47
N ASP A 197 4.57 -11.11 25.94
CA ASP A 197 4.69 -9.69 25.60
C ASP A 197 3.78 -9.33 24.41
N VAL A 198 3.71 -10.18 23.39
CA VAL A 198 2.77 -10.01 22.26
C VAL A 198 1.32 -10.07 22.75
N LYS A 199 0.96 -11.02 23.62
CA LYS A 199 -0.38 -11.08 24.23
C LYS A 199 -0.72 -9.83 25.03
N LYS A 200 0.24 -9.25 25.77
CA LYS A 200 0.03 -7.99 26.48
C LYS A 200 -0.19 -6.81 25.54
N GLN A 201 0.56 -6.75 24.42
CA GLN A 201 0.41 -5.71 23.40
C GLN A 201 -0.93 -5.79 22.67
N ASN A 202 -1.40 -7.02 22.38
CA ASN A 202 -2.69 -7.26 21.74
C ASN A 202 -3.88 -7.25 22.71
N LYS A 203 -3.71 -6.73 23.94
CA LYS A 203 -4.78 -6.61 24.96
C LYS A 203 -5.56 -7.90 25.23
N GLY A 204 -4.94 -9.06 24.99
CA GLY A 204 -5.53 -10.37 25.24
C GLY A 204 -6.42 -10.93 24.13
N GLU A 205 -6.42 -10.31 22.94
CA GLU A 205 -7.03 -10.94 21.76
C GLU A 205 -6.25 -12.21 21.37
N PRO A 206 -6.95 -13.29 20.95
CA PRO A 206 -6.28 -14.50 20.51
C PRO A 206 -5.37 -14.19 19.31
N LEU A 207 -4.15 -14.71 19.33
CA LEU A 207 -3.28 -14.69 18.17
C LEU A 207 -3.82 -15.75 17.20
N ASP A 208 -4.11 -15.36 15.96
CA ASP A 208 -4.40 -16.32 14.90
C ASP A 208 -3.17 -17.19 14.65
N GLU A 209 -3.40 -18.51 14.49
CA GLU A 209 -2.36 -19.52 14.25
C GLU A 209 -1.72 -19.37 12.87
#